data_0b63bd82ea4eb83f857153ee2f003ae8
#
_entry.id   0b63bd82ea4eb83f857153ee2f003ae8
#
_cell.length_a   1.000
_cell.length_b   1.000
_cell.length_c   1.000
_cell.angle_alpha   90.00
_cell.angle_beta   90.00
_cell.angle_gamma   90.00
#
_symmetry.space_group_name_H-M   'P 1'
#
loop_
_entity.id
_entity.type
_entity.pdbx_description
1 polymer ?
#
loop_
_entity_poly.entity_id
_entity_poly.type
_entity_poly.pdbx_seq_one_letter_code
_entity_poly.pdbx_strand_id
1 'polypeptide(L)'
;PENGKARLHDMIAGRPDWCISRQRSWGVPIPFFLHKDSGELHPRTMEIMDQAADIVEKGGIEAWSRVTTEEILGAEDAPHYTKSTDILEVWFDSGSTFSHVLRGTHPEVHHDTGPEADLYLEGHDQHRGWFHSSLLLASALEGRAPYRGLLTHGFTVDSQGRKMSKSLGNGIDPQEINKKLGAEIIRLWVAASDYSGDIAGDEKILARVVDA
;
A
#
# COMPACT_ATOMS: atom_id res chain seq x y z
N PRO A 1 -2.76 -13.92 15.89
CA PRO A 1 -1.97 -15.04 16.42
C PRO A 1 -0.61 -14.55 16.92
N GLU A 2 -0.09 -15.17 17.99
CA GLU A 2 1.21 -14.79 18.60
C GLU A 2 2.36 -14.84 17.59
N ASN A 3 2.37 -15.82 16.68
CA ASN A 3 3.37 -15.92 15.64
C ASN A 3 3.39 -14.70 14.70
N GLY A 4 2.24 -14.18 14.35
CA GLY A 4 2.14 -12.97 13.52
C GLY A 4 2.65 -11.73 14.24
N LYS A 5 2.32 -11.60 15.53
CA LYS A 5 2.80 -10.52 16.39
C LYS A 5 4.32 -10.56 16.54
N ALA A 6 4.89 -11.71 16.87
CA ALA A 6 6.33 -11.89 17.00
C ALA A 6 7.05 -11.56 15.69
N ARG A 7 6.56 -12.09 14.57
CA ARG A 7 7.11 -11.81 13.23
C ARG A 7 7.11 -10.33 12.89
N LEU A 8 6.01 -9.62 13.14
CA LEU A 8 5.91 -8.18 12.86
C LEU A 8 6.84 -7.38 13.76
N HIS A 9 6.90 -7.73 15.05
CA HIS A 9 7.83 -7.13 16.01
C HIS A 9 9.28 -7.24 15.55
N ASP A 10 9.75 -8.44 15.21
CA ASP A 10 11.13 -8.67 14.81
C ASP A 10 11.50 -7.94 13.51
N MET A 11 10.56 -7.85 12.57
CA MET A 11 10.76 -7.10 11.33
C MET A 11 10.87 -5.59 11.55
N ILE A 12 10.20 -5.04 12.55
CA ILE A 12 10.25 -3.62 12.88
C ILE A 12 11.47 -3.29 13.72
N ALA A 13 11.74 -4.10 14.75
CA ALA A 13 12.84 -3.86 15.68
C ALA A 13 14.22 -3.88 15.00
N GLY A 14 14.39 -4.73 13.99
CA GLY A 14 15.66 -4.90 13.28
C GLY A 14 15.75 -4.14 11.94
N ARG A 15 14.78 -3.27 11.60
CA ARG A 15 14.78 -2.61 10.29
C ARG A 15 15.75 -1.42 10.22
N PRO A 16 16.39 -1.20 9.06
CA PRO A 16 17.10 0.05 8.78
C PRO A 16 16.11 1.21 8.54
N ASP A 17 16.63 2.42 8.41
CA ASP A 17 15.88 3.60 7.99
C ASP A 17 15.10 3.33 6.69
N TRP A 18 13.93 3.91 6.59
CA TRP A 18 13.11 3.82 5.40
C TRP A 18 13.27 5.07 4.54
N CYS A 19 14.04 4.96 3.47
CA CYS A 19 14.09 6.02 2.47
C CYS A 19 12.77 6.03 1.69
N ILE A 20 11.99 7.09 1.87
CA ILE A 20 10.66 7.24 1.26
C ILE A 20 10.66 7.96 -0.09
N SER A 21 11.80 8.49 -0.54
CA SER A 21 11.93 9.14 -1.85
C SER A 21 12.30 8.15 -2.95
N ARG A 22 11.76 8.38 -4.15
CA ARG A 22 12.09 7.62 -5.35
C ARG A 22 12.27 8.55 -6.54
N GLN A 23 13.21 8.21 -7.41
CA GLN A 23 13.50 8.89 -8.67
C GLN A 23 12.76 8.14 -9.78
N ARG A 24 11.48 8.44 -9.95
CA ARG A 24 10.58 7.85 -10.97
C ARG A 24 9.75 8.94 -11.62
N SER A 25 9.30 8.68 -12.85
CA SER A 25 8.49 9.62 -13.63
C SER A 25 7.02 9.67 -13.21
N TRP A 26 6.55 8.69 -12.44
CA TRP A 26 5.16 8.59 -12.00
C TRP A 26 5.06 8.23 -10.52
N GLY A 27 4.24 8.96 -9.79
CA GLY A 27 3.95 8.75 -8.38
C GLY A 27 3.53 10.05 -7.69
N VAL A 28 3.21 9.98 -6.41
CA VAL A 28 2.86 11.14 -5.60
C VAL A 28 4.11 12.00 -5.39
N PRO A 29 4.12 13.28 -5.82
CA PRO A 29 5.30 14.12 -5.72
C PRO A 29 5.63 14.47 -4.26
N ILE A 30 6.91 14.64 -3.97
CA ILE A 30 7.39 15.22 -2.72
C ILE A 30 7.56 16.73 -2.95
N PRO A 31 6.63 17.57 -2.49
CA PRO A 31 6.59 19.00 -2.83
C PRO A 31 7.56 19.83 -1.97
N PHE A 32 8.82 19.42 -1.90
CA PHE A 32 9.83 20.10 -1.12
C PHE A 32 10.69 21.02 -1.98
N PHE A 33 11.08 22.14 -1.38
CA PHE A 33 12.08 23.05 -1.88
C PHE A 33 13.24 23.09 -0.91
N LEU A 34 14.41 22.72 -1.39
CA LEU A 34 15.64 22.61 -0.60
C LEU A 34 16.56 23.80 -0.86
N HIS A 35 17.03 24.44 0.20
CA HIS A 35 18.00 25.51 0.08
C HIS A 35 19.31 24.99 -0.53
N LYS A 36 19.81 25.66 -1.54
CA LYS A 36 20.94 25.17 -2.35
C LYS A 36 22.23 24.96 -1.57
N ASP A 37 22.47 25.79 -0.55
CA ASP A 37 23.71 25.74 0.23
C ASP A 37 23.58 24.86 1.49
N SER A 38 22.47 24.95 2.21
CA SER A 38 22.29 24.22 3.48
C SER A 38 21.56 22.88 3.34
N GLY A 39 20.80 22.67 2.26
CA GLY A 39 19.92 21.51 2.09
C GLY A 39 18.68 21.52 2.97
N GLU A 40 18.44 22.59 3.72
CA GLU A 40 17.27 22.72 4.58
C GLU A 40 15.99 22.96 3.77
N LEU A 41 14.87 22.52 4.35
CA LEU A 41 13.54 22.76 3.77
C LEU A 41 13.18 24.26 3.83
N HIS A 42 12.40 24.69 2.84
CA HIS A 42 11.87 26.04 2.84
C HIS A 42 10.99 26.29 4.09
N PRO A 43 11.09 27.45 4.75
CA PRO A 43 10.31 27.74 5.97
C PRO A 43 8.79 27.60 5.80
N ARG A 44 8.26 27.86 4.61
CA ARG A 44 6.83 27.69 4.27
C ARG A 44 6.48 26.29 3.73
N THR A 45 7.25 25.25 4.06
CA THR A 45 7.04 23.91 3.52
C THR A 45 5.60 23.39 3.71
N MET A 46 4.99 23.61 4.86
CA MET A 46 3.61 23.17 5.12
C MET A 46 2.61 23.87 4.21
N GLU A 47 2.73 25.19 4.05
CA GLU A 47 1.90 25.96 3.12
C GLU A 47 2.09 25.50 1.66
N ILE A 48 3.33 25.21 1.30
CA ILE A 48 3.67 24.71 -0.06
C ILE A 48 3.05 23.32 -0.30
N MET A 49 3.00 22.47 0.70
CA MET A 49 2.34 21.15 0.61
C MET A 49 0.84 21.32 0.33
N ASP A 50 0.17 22.24 0.99
CA ASP A 50 -1.23 22.55 0.74
C ASP A 50 -1.45 23.10 -0.67
N GLN A 51 -0.60 24.02 -1.12
CA GLN A 51 -0.63 24.53 -2.50
C GLN A 51 -0.40 23.42 -3.53
N ALA A 52 0.53 22.51 -3.26
CA ALA A 52 0.78 21.37 -4.14
C ALA A 52 -0.43 20.43 -4.22
N ALA A 53 -1.10 20.17 -3.10
CA ALA A 53 -2.33 19.40 -3.05
C ALA A 53 -3.43 20.03 -3.91
N ASP A 54 -3.65 21.34 -3.79
CA ASP A 54 -4.60 22.09 -4.60
C ASP A 54 -4.30 22.03 -6.10
N ILE A 55 -3.03 22.11 -6.47
CA ILE A 55 -2.61 22.05 -7.87
C ILE A 55 -2.84 20.64 -8.44
N VAL A 56 -2.51 19.61 -7.65
CA VAL A 56 -2.71 18.20 -8.04
C VAL A 56 -4.21 17.87 -8.13
N GLU A 57 -5.03 18.35 -7.21
CA GLU A 57 -6.47 18.15 -7.24
C GLU A 57 -7.10 18.71 -8.53
N LYS A 58 -6.66 19.88 -8.98
CA LYS A 58 -7.20 20.57 -10.16
C LYS A 58 -6.67 20.05 -11.49
N GLY A 59 -5.40 19.62 -11.52
CA GLY A 59 -4.70 19.36 -12.79
C GLY A 59 -3.90 18.07 -12.85
N GLY A 60 -4.02 17.22 -11.83
CA GLY A 60 -3.24 15.97 -11.74
C GLY A 60 -1.77 16.20 -11.37
N ILE A 61 -1.03 15.10 -11.25
CA ILE A 61 0.41 15.12 -10.88
C ILE A 61 1.24 15.88 -11.92
N GLU A 62 0.85 15.83 -13.17
CA GLU A 62 1.53 16.54 -14.27
C GLU A 62 1.42 18.06 -14.12
N ALA A 63 0.36 18.60 -13.50
CA ALA A 63 0.26 20.01 -13.23
C ALA A 63 1.36 20.45 -12.25
N TRP A 64 1.57 19.70 -11.17
CA TRP A 64 2.67 19.95 -10.24
C TRP A 64 4.04 19.86 -10.91
N SER A 65 4.26 18.89 -11.79
CA SER A 65 5.56 18.71 -12.46
C SER A 65 5.95 19.92 -13.31
N ARG A 66 4.99 20.65 -13.85
CA ARG A 66 5.18 21.85 -14.71
C ARG A 66 5.40 23.13 -13.93
N VAL A 67 4.99 23.17 -12.66
CA VAL A 67 5.15 24.37 -11.81
C VAL A 67 6.62 24.66 -11.56
N THR A 68 6.98 25.91 -11.79
CA THR A 68 8.35 26.40 -11.56
C THR A 68 8.59 26.80 -10.10
N THR A 69 9.84 26.89 -9.70
CA THR A 69 10.24 27.35 -8.36
C THR A 69 9.75 28.77 -8.11
N GLU A 70 9.81 29.65 -9.11
CA GLU A 70 9.41 31.05 -9.02
C GLU A 70 7.90 31.22 -8.84
N GLU A 71 7.07 30.38 -9.46
CA GLU A 71 5.60 30.41 -9.31
C GLU A 71 5.18 30.09 -7.87
N ILE A 72 5.95 29.27 -7.14
CA ILE A 72 5.62 28.90 -5.75
C ILE A 72 6.29 29.82 -4.73
N LEU A 73 7.57 30.10 -4.91
CA LEU A 73 8.36 30.83 -3.93
C LEU A 73 8.43 32.34 -4.17
N GLY A 74 8.17 32.78 -5.40
CA GLY A 74 8.38 34.15 -5.84
C GLY A 74 9.81 34.41 -6.30
N ALA A 75 10.05 35.55 -6.92
CA ALA A 75 11.33 35.91 -7.54
C ALA A 75 12.48 36.12 -6.52
N GLU A 76 12.15 36.43 -5.27
CA GLU A 76 13.15 36.68 -4.21
C GLU A 76 13.76 35.35 -3.73
N ASP A 77 12.94 34.36 -3.39
CA ASP A 77 13.38 33.06 -2.83
C ASP A 77 13.81 32.04 -3.89
N ALA A 78 13.20 32.08 -5.07
CA ALA A 78 13.44 31.08 -6.12
C ALA A 78 14.91 30.86 -6.48
N PRO A 79 15.80 31.88 -6.54
CA PRO A 79 17.21 31.68 -6.82
C PRO A 79 17.95 30.84 -5.78
N HIS A 80 17.47 30.80 -4.54
CA HIS A 80 18.11 30.15 -3.39
C HIS A 80 17.66 28.69 -3.17
N TYR A 81 16.60 28.25 -3.82
CA TYR A 81 16.00 26.94 -3.60
C TYR A 81 15.98 26.08 -4.86
N THR A 82 16.00 24.76 -4.64
CA THR A 82 15.80 23.75 -5.69
C THR A 82 14.54 22.96 -5.38
N LYS A 83 13.63 22.89 -6.35
CA LYS A 83 12.42 22.06 -6.27
C LYS A 83 12.81 20.58 -6.33
N SER A 84 12.31 19.77 -5.40
CA SER A 84 12.44 18.32 -5.47
C SER A 84 11.64 17.77 -6.66
N THR A 85 12.23 16.85 -7.39
CA THR A 85 11.56 16.07 -8.45
C THR A 85 11.26 14.64 -8.02
N ASP A 86 11.56 14.30 -6.78
CA ASP A 86 11.33 12.99 -6.23
C ASP A 86 9.86 12.73 -5.97
N ILE A 87 9.48 11.47 -5.98
CA ILE A 87 8.14 10.99 -5.63
C ILE A 87 8.20 10.13 -4.37
N LEU A 88 7.06 9.95 -3.73
CA LEU A 88 6.93 9.02 -2.62
C LEU A 88 7.08 7.57 -3.07
N GLU A 89 7.63 6.77 -2.20
CA GLU A 89 7.72 5.32 -2.35
C GLU A 89 6.32 4.70 -2.23
N VAL A 90 5.98 3.77 -3.13
CA VAL A 90 4.63 3.21 -3.27
C VAL A 90 4.08 2.56 -1.99
N TRP A 91 4.95 2.04 -1.11
CA TRP A 91 4.52 1.51 0.18
C TRP A 91 4.13 2.62 1.18
N PHE A 92 4.60 3.85 0.96
CA PHE A 92 4.11 5.01 1.68
C PHE A 92 2.67 5.32 1.28
N ASP A 93 2.40 5.34 -0.03
CA ASP A 93 1.06 5.60 -0.56
C ASP A 93 0.07 4.55 -0.06
N SER A 94 0.39 3.26 -0.22
CA SER A 94 -0.47 2.18 0.26
C SER A 94 -0.58 2.12 1.78
N GLY A 95 0.50 2.45 2.49
CA GLY A 95 0.54 2.46 3.95
C GLY A 95 -0.34 3.54 4.57
N SER A 96 -0.61 4.64 3.84
CA SER A 96 -1.44 5.75 4.30
C SER A 96 -2.95 5.58 4.03
N THR A 97 -3.40 4.44 3.48
CA THR A 97 -4.81 4.20 3.12
C THR A 97 -5.77 4.36 4.30
N PHE A 98 -5.36 4.04 5.52
CA PHE A 98 -6.17 4.27 6.72
C PHE A 98 -6.53 5.76 6.90
N SER A 99 -5.67 6.67 6.47
CA SER A 99 -5.91 8.11 6.56
C SER A 99 -6.73 8.63 5.38
N HIS A 100 -6.24 8.47 4.15
CA HIS A 100 -6.89 9.07 3.00
C HIS A 100 -8.17 8.34 2.53
N VAL A 101 -8.33 7.05 2.83
CA VAL A 101 -9.56 6.31 2.52
C VAL A 101 -10.53 6.35 3.69
N LEU A 102 -10.15 5.79 4.85
CA LEU A 102 -11.10 5.61 5.95
C LEU A 102 -11.48 6.92 6.64
N ARG A 103 -10.60 7.91 6.70
CA ARG A 103 -10.93 9.25 7.19
C ARG A 103 -11.32 10.21 6.08
N GLY A 104 -10.75 10.05 4.89
CA GLY A 104 -10.90 10.96 3.77
C GLY A 104 -12.15 10.66 2.96
N THR A 105 -12.08 9.67 2.08
CA THR A 105 -13.16 9.39 1.11
C THR A 105 -14.33 8.60 1.70
N HIS A 106 -14.15 7.93 2.86
CA HIS A 106 -15.18 7.11 3.52
C HIS A 106 -15.30 7.46 5.02
N PRO A 107 -15.57 8.74 5.35
CA PRO A 107 -15.63 9.16 6.75
C PRO A 107 -16.75 8.50 7.55
N GLU A 108 -17.75 7.93 6.90
CA GLU A 108 -18.84 7.18 7.53
C GLU A 108 -18.39 5.89 8.24
N VAL A 109 -17.21 5.38 7.89
CA VAL A 109 -16.62 4.19 8.56
C VAL A 109 -15.52 4.57 9.56
N HIS A 110 -15.26 5.87 9.74
CA HIS A 110 -14.27 6.36 10.69
C HIS A 110 -14.70 6.14 12.14
N HIS A 111 -13.79 5.71 12.97
CA HIS A 111 -13.98 5.55 14.40
C HIS A 111 -13.29 6.68 15.18
N ASP A 112 -14.06 7.47 15.94
CA ASP A 112 -13.52 8.57 16.75
C ASP A 112 -12.51 8.13 17.81
N THR A 113 -12.67 6.89 18.28
CA THR A 113 -11.83 6.30 19.32
C THR A 113 -11.29 4.93 18.90
N GLY A 114 -10.01 4.83 18.71
CA GLY A 114 -9.33 3.57 18.38
C GLY A 114 -8.86 3.47 16.93
N PRO A 115 -8.41 2.29 16.50
CA PRO A 115 -7.91 2.05 15.15
C PRO A 115 -8.98 2.29 14.08
N GLU A 116 -8.55 2.76 12.91
CA GLU A 116 -9.43 3.11 11.80
C GLU A 116 -10.12 1.89 11.18
N ALA A 117 -9.40 0.78 11.05
CA ALA A 117 -9.92 -0.45 10.48
C ALA A 117 -10.19 -1.51 11.56
N ASP A 118 -11.29 -2.23 11.45
CA ASP A 118 -11.55 -3.39 12.30
C ASP A 118 -10.61 -4.55 11.96
N LEU A 119 -10.37 -4.77 10.67
CA LEU A 119 -9.56 -5.88 10.18
C LEU A 119 -8.78 -5.51 8.92
N TYR A 120 -7.47 -5.77 8.94
CA TYR A 120 -6.65 -5.87 7.74
C TYR A 120 -6.52 -7.33 7.34
N LEU A 121 -6.84 -7.64 6.09
CA LEU A 121 -6.85 -9.01 5.58
C LEU A 121 -6.03 -9.08 4.29
N GLU A 122 -4.92 -9.83 4.32
CA GLU A 122 -4.02 -10.04 3.18
C GLU A 122 -3.18 -11.32 3.35
N GLY A 123 -2.40 -11.64 2.33
CA GLY A 123 -1.43 -12.72 2.41
C GLY A 123 -0.35 -12.51 3.47
N HIS A 124 0.23 -13.58 3.94
CA HIS A 124 1.26 -13.56 4.99
C HIS A 124 2.56 -12.82 4.58
N ASP A 125 2.78 -12.56 3.29
CA ASP A 125 3.89 -11.75 2.79
C ASP A 125 3.74 -10.27 3.15
N GLN A 126 2.52 -9.80 3.46
CA GLN A 126 2.26 -8.41 3.81
C GLN A 126 2.75 -8.00 5.21
N HIS A 127 3.27 -8.93 6.00
CA HIS A 127 4.05 -8.57 7.18
C HIS A 127 5.29 -7.73 6.84
N ARG A 128 5.82 -7.87 5.63
CA ARG A 128 6.92 -7.08 5.08
C ARG A 128 6.47 -6.09 4.00
N GLY A 129 5.19 -5.81 3.90
CA GLY A 129 4.59 -4.92 2.92
C GLY A 129 3.56 -3.99 3.58
N TRP A 130 2.30 -4.10 3.16
CA TRP A 130 1.23 -3.20 3.57
C TRP A 130 0.97 -3.14 5.07
N PHE A 131 0.98 -4.27 5.79
CA PHE A 131 0.81 -4.25 7.24
C PHE A 131 1.91 -3.47 7.94
N HIS A 132 3.14 -3.62 7.46
CA HIS A 132 4.32 -2.98 8.01
C HIS A 132 4.32 -1.47 7.75
N SER A 133 4.13 -1.05 6.49
CA SER A 133 4.10 0.37 6.13
C SER A 133 2.94 1.10 6.81
N SER A 134 1.75 0.50 6.85
CA SER A 134 0.59 1.07 7.55
C SER A 134 0.84 1.22 9.06
N LEU A 135 1.45 0.22 9.69
CA LEU A 135 1.77 0.29 11.12
C LEU A 135 2.76 1.40 11.44
N LEU A 136 3.81 1.55 10.62
CA LEU A 136 4.81 2.60 10.81
C LEU A 136 4.20 4.00 10.68
N LEU A 137 3.44 4.22 9.61
CA LEU A 137 2.81 5.52 9.35
C LEU A 137 1.78 5.87 10.43
N ALA A 138 0.89 4.94 10.77
CA ALA A 138 -0.11 5.17 11.79
C ALA A 138 0.52 5.37 13.19
N SER A 139 1.57 4.62 13.51
CA SER A 139 2.29 4.81 14.78
C SER A 139 2.98 6.17 14.86
N ALA A 140 3.54 6.66 13.75
CA ALA A 140 4.16 7.97 13.69
C ALA A 140 3.14 9.13 13.80
N LEU A 141 1.97 8.98 13.17
CA LEU A 141 0.93 10.01 13.13
C LEU A 141 0.01 9.99 14.35
N GLU A 142 -0.35 8.79 14.82
CA GLU A 142 -1.43 8.56 15.78
C GLU A 142 -0.98 7.91 17.09
N GLY A 143 0.27 7.42 17.14
CA GLY A 143 0.78 6.67 18.29
C GLY A 143 0.13 5.28 18.46
N ARG A 144 -0.54 4.75 17.43
CA ARG A 144 -1.27 3.48 17.48
C ARG A 144 -1.29 2.78 16.12
N ALA A 145 -1.60 1.48 16.12
CA ALA A 145 -1.85 0.74 14.88
C ALA A 145 -3.13 1.22 14.18
N PRO A 146 -3.21 1.19 12.83
CA PRO A 146 -4.39 1.60 12.07
C PRO A 146 -5.51 0.54 12.04
N TYR A 147 -5.29 -0.62 12.62
CA TYR A 147 -6.19 -1.77 12.61
C TYR A 147 -6.34 -2.38 14.01
N ARG A 148 -7.49 -2.97 14.28
CA ARG A 148 -7.76 -3.75 15.51
C ARG A 148 -7.23 -5.16 15.42
N GLY A 149 -7.29 -5.75 14.22
CA GLY A 149 -6.82 -7.10 13.96
C GLY A 149 -6.18 -7.25 12.60
N LEU A 150 -5.29 -8.26 12.50
CA LEU A 150 -4.71 -8.73 11.24
C LEU A 150 -5.17 -10.17 11.02
N LEU A 151 -5.68 -10.45 9.82
CA LEU A 151 -5.90 -11.80 9.34
C LEU A 151 -4.97 -12.05 8.16
N THR A 152 -4.23 -13.14 8.21
CA THR A 152 -3.32 -13.53 7.15
C THR A 152 -3.70 -14.87 6.57
N HIS A 153 -3.61 -14.99 5.26
CA HIS A 153 -3.81 -16.24 4.53
C HIS A 153 -2.54 -16.67 3.80
N GLY A 154 -2.45 -17.95 3.43
CA GLY A 154 -1.39 -18.49 2.61
C GLY A 154 -1.54 -18.11 1.13
N PHE A 155 -0.63 -18.61 0.30
CA PHE A 155 -0.71 -18.45 -1.14
C PHE A 155 -1.56 -19.53 -1.80
N THR A 156 -2.07 -19.24 -2.98
CA THR A 156 -2.54 -20.27 -3.89
C THR A 156 -1.34 -20.86 -4.62
N VAL A 157 -1.19 -22.17 -4.52
CA VAL A 157 -0.06 -22.93 -5.08
C VAL A 157 -0.56 -23.97 -6.07
N ASP A 158 0.31 -24.40 -6.97
CA ASP A 158 0.01 -25.49 -7.90
C ASP A 158 0.05 -26.86 -7.20
N SER A 159 -0.24 -27.92 -7.93
CA SER A 159 -0.22 -29.31 -7.41
C SER A 159 1.15 -29.78 -6.89
N GLN A 160 2.22 -29.03 -7.18
CA GLN A 160 3.57 -29.29 -6.70
C GLN A 160 3.98 -28.38 -5.53
N GLY A 161 3.04 -27.59 -5.00
CA GLY A 161 3.30 -26.66 -3.91
C GLY A 161 4.06 -25.39 -4.32
N ARG A 162 4.15 -25.09 -5.62
CA ARG A 162 4.84 -23.89 -6.11
C ARG A 162 3.86 -22.72 -6.20
N LYS A 163 4.27 -21.55 -5.72
CA LYS A 163 3.48 -20.33 -5.84
C LYS A 163 3.08 -20.08 -7.29
N MET A 164 1.81 -19.83 -7.53
CA MET A 164 1.30 -19.49 -8.87
C MET A 164 1.85 -18.15 -9.33
N SER A 165 2.35 -18.10 -10.55
CA SER A 165 2.84 -16.87 -11.16
C SER A 165 2.63 -16.87 -12.69
N LYS A 166 2.48 -15.67 -13.24
CA LYS A 166 2.35 -15.48 -14.69
C LYS A 166 3.59 -16.00 -15.44
N SER A 167 4.78 -15.83 -14.87
CA SER A 167 6.04 -16.25 -15.46
C SER A 167 6.19 -17.77 -15.55
N LEU A 168 5.62 -18.50 -14.60
CA LEU A 168 5.63 -19.96 -14.60
C LEU A 168 4.46 -20.56 -15.39
N GLY A 169 3.44 -19.78 -15.73
CA GLY A 169 2.27 -20.25 -16.43
C GLY A 169 1.47 -21.34 -15.68
N ASN A 170 1.65 -21.43 -14.35
CA ASN A 170 1.03 -22.44 -13.50
C ASN A 170 -0.20 -21.91 -12.74
N GLY A 171 -0.69 -20.74 -13.11
CA GLY A 171 -1.88 -20.15 -12.52
C GLY A 171 -3.16 -20.74 -13.09
N ILE A 172 -4.23 -20.73 -12.29
CA ILE A 172 -5.59 -21.00 -12.72
C ILE A 172 -6.22 -19.67 -13.14
N ASP A 173 -6.75 -19.60 -14.35
CA ASP A 173 -7.57 -18.47 -14.78
C ASP A 173 -9.01 -18.66 -14.28
N PRO A 174 -9.49 -17.83 -13.33
CA PRO A 174 -10.85 -17.93 -12.82
C PRO A 174 -11.93 -17.82 -13.92
N GLN A 175 -11.67 -17.03 -14.97
CA GLN A 175 -12.63 -16.87 -16.06
C GLN A 175 -12.78 -18.15 -16.90
N GLU A 176 -11.69 -18.88 -17.11
CA GLU A 176 -11.76 -20.17 -17.81
C GLU A 176 -12.49 -21.24 -16.98
N ILE A 177 -12.27 -21.24 -15.67
CA ILE A 177 -13.01 -22.13 -14.76
C ILE A 177 -14.49 -21.77 -14.73
N ASN A 178 -14.84 -20.48 -14.66
CA ASN A 178 -16.22 -20.03 -14.69
C ASN A 178 -16.95 -20.47 -15.96
N LYS A 179 -16.29 -20.42 -17.10
CA LYS A 179 -16.86 -20.88 -18.38
C LYS A 179 -17.08 -22.40 -18.41
N LYS A 180 -16.16 -23.17 -17.83
CA LYS A 180 -16.18 -24.64 -17.85
C LYS A 180 -17.07 -25.24 -16.77
N LEU A 181 -16.99 -24.76 -15.55
CA LEU A 181 -17.54 -25.40 -14.34
C LEU A 181 -18.55 -24.52 -13.59
N GLY A 182 -18.63 -23.24 -13.90
CA GLY A 182 -19.43 -22.27 -13.14
C GLY A 182 -18.65 -21.61 -11.99
N ALA A 183 -19.06 -20.40 -11.62
CA ALA A 183 -18.42 -19.60 -10.56
C ALA A 183 -18.57 -20.25 -9.17
N GLU A 184 -19.61 -21.01 -8.97
CA GLU A 184 -19.95 -21.71 -7.73
C GLU A 184 -18.82 -22.65 -7.30
N ILE A 185 -18.17 -23.31 -8.26
CA ILE A 185 -17.10 -24.28 -7.97
C ILE A 185 -15.89 -23.62 -7.31
N ILE A 186 -15.48 -22.45 -7.83
CA ILE A 186 -14.39 -21.69 -7.20
C ILE A 186 -14.82 -21.20 -5.80
N ARG A 187 -16.04 -20.72 -5.65
CA ARG A 187 -16.57 -20.24 -4.38
C ARG A 187 -16.63 -21.34 -3.33
N LEU A 188 -17.12 -22.52 -3.71
CA LEU A 188 -17.16 -23.68 -2.82
C LEU A 188 -15.75 -24.16 -2.45
N TRP A 189 -14.83 -24.21 -3.40
CA TRP A 189 -13.44 -24.55 -3.12
C TRP A 189 -12.81 -23.60 -2.10
N VAL A 190 -12.96 -22.29 -2.28
CA VAL A 190 -12.45 -21.28 -1.32
C VAL A 190 -13.11 -21.45 0.03
N ALA A 191 -14.44 -21.60 0.09
CA ALA A 191 -15.17 -21.73 1.35
C ALA A 191 -14.84 -23.02 2.14
N ALA A 192 -14.46 -24.09 1.43
CA ALA A 192 -14.08 -25.36 2.02
C ALA A 192 -12.58 -25.47 2.37
N SER A 193 -11.78 -24.49 1.98
CA SER A 193 -10.32 -24.53 2.15
C SER A 193 -9.89 -23.90 3.47
N ASP A 194 -8.86 -24.48 4.09
CA ASP A 194 -8.19 -23.85 5.24
C ASP A 194 -7.17 -22.82 4.73
N TYR A 195 -7.51 -21.55 4.88
CA TYR A 195 -6.69 -20.43 4.43
C TYR A 195 -5.49 -20.12 5.33
N SER A 196 -5.36 -20.75 6.48
CA SER A 196 -4.25 -20.50 7.42
C SER A 196 -2.88 -20.89 6.86
N GLY A 197 -2.85 -21.78 5.87
CA GLY A 197 -1.70 -22.19 5.10
C GLY A 197 -1.89 -21.98 3.59
N ASP A 198 -0.91 -22.45 2.80
CA ASP A 198 -1.00 -22.42 1.35
C ASP A 198 -2.08 -23.38 0.85
N ILE A 199 -2.85 -22.94 -0.13
CA ILE A 199 -3.99 -23.68 -0.70
C ILE A 199 -3.59 -24.16 -2.09
N ALA A 200 -3.53 -25.48 -2.26
CA ALA A 200 -3.32 -26.06 -3.58
C ALA A 200 -4.57 -25.91 -4.45
N GLY A 201 -4.38 -25.44 -5.67
CA GLY A 201 -5.43 -25.31 -6.69
C GLY A 201 -4.97 -25.92 -8.00
N ASP A 202 -5.73 -26.85 -8.54
CA ASP A 202 -5.58 -27.38 -9.89
C ASP A 202 -6.93 -27.92 -10.41
N GLU A 203 -6.97 -28.29 -11.68
CA GLU A 203 -8.20 -28.82 -12.28
C GLU A 203 -8.71 -30.11 -11.59
N LYS A 204 -7.81 -30.93 -11.02
CA LYS A 204 -8.20 -32.14 -10.31
C LYS A 204 -8.85 -31.85 -8.96
N ILE A 205 -8.36 -30.82 -8.27
CA ILE A 205 -8.95 -30.38 -7.01
C ILE A 205 -10.33 -29.79 -7.26
N LEU A 206 -10.46 -28.95 -8.29
CA LEU A 206 -11.75 -28.38 -8.66
C LEU A 206 -12.75 -29.44 -9.13
N ALA A 207 -12.29 -30.48 -9.85
CA ALA A 207 -13.14 -31.60 -10.23
C ALA A 207 -13.74 -32.33 -9.00
N ARG A 208 -12.95 -32.49 -7.93
CA ARG A 208 -13.46 -33.08 -6.67
C ARG A 208 -14.56 -32.24 -6.02
N VAL A 209 -14.48 -30.91 -6.16
CA VAL A 209 -15.53 -30.00 -5.66
C VAL A 209 -16.81 -30.13 -6.50
N VAL A 210 -16.68 -30.43 -7.80
CA VAL A 210 -17.83 -30.71 -8.66
C VAL A 210 -18.51 -32.01 -8.28
N ASP A 211 -17.73 -33.03 -7.90
CA ASP A 211 -18.22 -34.37 -7.56
C ASP A 211 -18.83 -34.47 -6.16
N ALA A 212 -18.58 -33.46 -5.28
CA ALA A 212 -19.04 -33.45 -3.90
C ALA A 212 -20.41 -32.79 -3.74
#